data_4aea66cf53c7251d876755f345a66e4d
#
_entry.id   4aea66cf53c7251d876755f345a66e4d
#
_cell.length_a   1.000
_cell.length_b   1.000
_cell.length_c   1.000
_cell.angle_alpha   90.00
_cell.angle_beta   90.00
_cell.angle_gamma   90.00
#
_symmetry.space_group_name_H-M   'P 1'
#
loop_
_entity.id
_entity.type
_entity.pdbx_description
1 polymer ?
#
loop_
_entity_poly.entity_id
_entity_poly.type
_entity_poly.pdbx_seq_one_letter_code
_entity_poly.pdbx_strand_id
1 'polypeptide(L)'
;MEIFIHYTSLPENKTLADVVGELNEVLDDSGVVSGGEENRLDLDLEDENINPKYAQLAVKSYLQKVGFPKDTTLEIGGMEIGIYL
;
A
#
# COMPACT_ATOMS: atom_id res chain seq x y z
N MET A 1 -2.52 11.24 -6.87
CA MET A 1 -1.27 10.99 -6.09
C MET A 1 -0.95 9.52 -6.10
N GLU A 2 0.28 9.17 -6.37
CA GLU A 2 0.70 7.78 -6.42
C GLU A 2 1.47 7.38 -5.18
N ILE A 3 1.20 6.16 -4.72
CA ILE A 3 1.98 5.53 -3.65
C ILE A 3 2.48 4.20 -4.20
N PHE A 4 3.75 3.91 -3.97
CA PHE A 4 4.34 2.63 -4.35
C PHE A 4 4.67 1.84 -3.09
N ILE A 5 4.28 0.57 -3.08
CA ILE A 5 4.63 -0.34 -1.99
C ILE A 5 5.76 -1.22 -2.50
N HIS A 6 6.92 -1.12 -1.86
CA HIS A 6 8.08 -1.95 -2.17
C HIS A 6 8.19 -3.05 -1.12
N TYR A 7 8.21 -4.30 -1.55
CA TYR A 7 8.27 -5.45 -0.64
C TYR A 7 9.14 -6.55 -1.21
N THR A 8 9.68 -7.38 -0.35
CA THR A 8 10.52 -8.52 -0.77
C THR A 8 9.75 -9.83 -0.85
N SER A 9 8.70 -9.96 -0.05
CA SER A 9 7.84 -11.13 -0.07
C SER A 9 6.45 -10.76 0.42
N LEU A 10 5.46 -11.58 0.07
CA LEU A 10 4.10 -11.42 0.56
C LEU A 10 3.94 -12.08 1.93
N PRO A 11 2.94 -11.67 2.72
CA PRO A 11 2.60 -12.39 3.95
C PRO A 11 2.30 -13.85 3.66
N GLU A 12 2.61 -14.71 4.63
CA GLU A 12 2.56 -16.17 4.47
C GLU A 12 1.21 -16.71 3.99
N ASN A 13 0.12 -16.10 4.45
CA ASN A 13 -1.23 -16.57 4.18
C ASN A 13 -1.97 -15.76 3.11
N LYS A 14 -1.24 -14.95 2.33
CA LYS A 14 -1.85 -14.07 1.35
C LYS A 14 -1.25 -14.28 -0.02
N THR A 15 -2.10 -14.29 -1.05
CA THR A 15 -1.66 -14.21 -2.43
C THR A 15 -1.65 -12.75 -2.87
N LEU A 16 -1.02 -12.46 -4.01
CA LEU A 16 -1.06 -11.10 -4.57
C LEU A 16 -2.50 -10.66 -4.83
N ALA A 17 -3.34 -11.54 -5.35
CA ALA A 17 -4.76 -11.24 -5.59
C ALA A 17 -5.49 -10.88 -4.30
N ASP A 18 -5.21 -11.58 -3.20
CA ASP A 18 -5.79 -11.27 -1.90
C ASP A 18 -5.39 -9.87 -1.43
N VAL A 19 -4.11 -9.55 -1.54
CA VAL A 19 -3.59 -8.24 -1.13
C VAL A 19 -4.20 -7.12 -1.96
N VAL A 20 -4.26 -7.28 -3.27
CA VAL A 20 -4.86 -6.28 -4.17
C VAL A 20 -6.33 -6.06 -3.81
N GLY A 21 -7.10 -7.12 -3.63
CA GLY A 21 -8.51 -7.01 -3.26
C GLY A 21 -8.71 -6.32 -1.91
N GLU A 22 -7.91 -6.69 -0.93
CA GLU A 22 -8.00 -6.10 0.41
C GLU A 22 -7.55 -4.64 0.43
N LEU A 23 -6.51 -4.30 -0.32
CA LEU A 23 -6.08 -2.90 -0.44
C LEU A 23 -7.13 -2.04 -1.11
N ASN A 24 -7.80 -2.55 -2.13
CA ASN A 24 -8.91 -1.82 -2.75
C ASN A 24 -10.04 -1.57 -1.74
N GLU A 25 -10.31 -2.52 -0.85
CA GLU A 25 -11.28 -2.31 0.22
C GLU A 25 -10.82 -1.26 1.23
N VAL A 26 -9.54 -1.29 1.59
CA VAL A 26 -8.95 -0.32 2.52
C VAL A 26 -9.03 1.09 1.95
N LEU A 27 -8.72 1.22 0.66
CA LEU A 27 -8.75 2.52 -0.02
C LEU A 27 -10.17 3.01 -0.28
N ASP A 28 -11.10 2.06 -0.55
CA ASP A 28 -12.51 2.35 -0.83
C ASP A 28 -12.62 3.45 -1.90
N ASP A 29 -13.32 4.53 -1.59
CA ASP A 29 -13.46 5.68 -2.51
C ASP A 29 -12.21 6.54 -2.60
N SER A 30 -11.21 6.25 -1.79
CA SER A 30 -9.97 7.05 -1.69
C SER A 30 -9.00 6.81 -2.84
N GLY A 31 -9.10 5.64 -3.46
CA GLY A 31 -8.16 5.29 -4.51
C GLY A 31 -8.31 3.84 -4.93
N VAL A 32 -7.36 3.37 -5.71
CA VAL A 32 -7.39 2.03 -6.29
C VAL A 32 -5.96 1.51 -6.45
N VAL A 33 -5.80 0.19 -6.40
CA VAL A 33 -4.55 -0.44 -6.82
C VAL A 33 -4.51 -0.37 -8.33
N SER A 34 -3.63 0.44 -8.89
CA SER A 34 -3.60 0.75 -10.32
C SER A 34 -2.72 -0.21 -11.12
N GLY A 35 -1.82 -0.93 -10.46
CA GLY A 35 -0.92 -1.84 -11.13
C GLY A 35 0.20 -2.29 -10.22
N GLY A 36 1.33 -2.67 -10.82
CA GLY A 36 2.50 -3.08 -10.09
C GLY A 36 3.46 -3.87 -10.94
N GLU A 37 4.59 -4.18 -10.35
CA GLU A 37 5.60 -5.04 -10.95
C GLU A 37 6.05 -6.03 -9.89
N GLU A 38 7.04 -6.84 -10.22
CA GLU A 38 7.62 -7.76 -9.24
C GLU A 38 8.12 -6.96 -8.03
N ASN A 39 7.67 -7.36 -6.85
CA ASN A 39 8.06 -6.74 -5.59
C ASN A 39 7.62 -5.27 -5.42
N ARG A 40 6.64 -4.83 -6.21
CA ARG A 40 6.09 -3.47 -6.10
C ARG A 40 4.60 -3.46 -6.41
N LEU A 41 3.83 -2.72 -5.62
CA LEU A 41 2.42 -2.44 -5.89
C LEU A 41 2.26 -0.94 -6.08
N ASP A 42 1.49 -0.56 -7.09
CA ASP A 42 1.23 0.84 -7.43
C ASP A 42 -0.20 1.17 -7.00
N LEU A 43 -0.34 2.23 -6.20
CA LEU A 43 -1.64 2.72 -5.75
C LEU A 43 -1.86 4.11 -6.34
N ASP A 44 -3.08 4.36 -6.81
CA ASP A 44 -3.47 5.66 -7.31
C ASP A 44 -4.54 6.23 -6.39
N LEU A 45 -4.23 7.34 -5.73
CA LEU A 45 -5.13 8.00 -4.79
C LEU A 45 -5.76 9.22 -5.43
N GLU A 46 -7.07 9.40 -5.17
CA GLU A 46 -7.75 10.62 -5.59
C GLU A 46 -7.37 11.79 -4.70
N ASP A 47 -6.90 12.88 -5.33
CA ASP A 47 -6.40 14.04 -4.59
C ASP A 47 -7.47 14.97 -4.06
N GLU A 48 -8.66 14.96 -4.66
CA GLU A 48 -9.64 16.02 -4.44
C GLU A 48 -10.39 15.97 -3.11
N ASN A 49 -10.62 14.79 -2.57
CA ASN A 49 -11.51 14.62 -1.42
C ASN A 49 -10.84 13.97 -0.23
N ILE A 50 -9.51 13.77 -0.28
CA ILE A 50 -8.86 12.92 0.71
C ILE A 50 -7.63 13.59 1.24
N ASN A 51 -7.52 13.58 2.56
CA ASN A 51 -6.26 13.88 3.20
C ASN A 51 -5.29 12.72 2.92
N PRO A 52 -4.21 12.95 2.16
CA PRO A 52 -3.26 11.88 1.83
C PRO A 52 -2.70 11.15 3.04
N LYS A 53 -2.66 11.82 4.19
CA LYS A 53 -2.19 11.20 5.43
C LYS A 53 -3.11 10.07 5.91
N TYR A 54 -4.42 10.20 5.72
CA TYR A 54 -5.34 9.12 6.10
C TYR A 54 -5.15 7.89 5.24
N ALA A 55 -5.04 8.08 3.93
CA ALA A 55 -4.81 6.97 3.02
C ALA A 55 -3.47 6.30 3.32
N GLN A 56 -2.43 7.08 3.55
CA GLN A 56 -1.11 6.57 3.90
C GLN A 56 -1.16 5.75 5.18
N LEU A 57 -1.81 6.27 6.22
CA LEU A 57 -1.94 5.55 7.50
C LEU A 57 -2.76 4.27 7.36
N ALA A 58 -3.83 4.31 6.57
CA ALA A 58 -4.67 3.14 6.35
C ALA A 58 -3.89 2.03 5.64
N VAL A 59 -3.15 2.38 4.59
CA VAL A 59 -2.30 1.43 3.87
C VAL A 59 -1.22 0.86 4.78
N LYS A 60 -0.53 1.73 5.50
CA LYS A 60 0.52 1.32 6.43
C LYS A 60 -0.02 0.37 7.50
N SER A 61 -1.16 0.70 8.09
CA SER A 61 -1.79 -0.15 9.11
C SER A 61 -2.20 -1.51 8.54
N TYR A 62 -2.72 -1.52 7.33
CA TYR A 62 -3.08 -2.76 6.67
C TYR A 62 -1.84 -3.66 6.47
N LEU A 63 -0.76 -3.08 5.95
CA LEU A 63 0.47 -3.84 5.68
C LEU A 63 1.05 -4.43 6.96
N GLN A 64 1.01 -3.67 8.07
CA GLN A 64 1.43 -4.17 9.37
C GLN A 64 0.54 -5.30 9.86
N LYS A 65 -0.77 -5.12 9.72
CA LYS A 65 -1.77 -6.05 10.22
C LYS A 65 -1.68 -7.42 9.56
N VAL A 66 -1.47 -7.46 8.25
CA VAL A 66 -1.38 -8.71 7.52
C VAL A 66 0.00 -9.36 7.57
N GLY A 67 0.99 -8.64 8.09
CA GLY A 67 2.31 -9.22 8.36
C GLY A 67 3.32 -9.10 7.23
N PHE A 68 3.31 -8.00 6.50
CA PHE A 68 4.36 -7.75 5.50
C PHE A 68 5.73 -7.69 6.18
N PRO A 69 6.81 -8.06 5.46
CA PRO A 69 8.16 -8.05 6.03
C PRO A 69 8.59 -6.69 6.54
N LYS A 70 9.54 -6.69 7.46
CA LYS A 70 10.05 -5.46 8.10
C LYS A 70 10.73 -4.50 7.15
N ASP A 71 11.23 -4.99 6.02
CA ASP A 71 11.87 -4.17 5.00
C ASP A 71 10.90 -3.58 3.99
N THR A 72 9.60 -3.81 4.17
CA THR A 72 8.57 -3.21 3.32
C THR A 72 8.52 -1.70 3.52
N THR A 73 8.46 -0.97 2.42
CA THR A 73 8.42 0.49 2.44
C THR A 73 7.28 1.03 1.59
N LEU A 74 6.88 2.26 1.89
CA LEU A 74 5.99 3.05 1.05
C LEU A 74 6.81 4.17 0.42
N GLU A 75 6.66 4.36 -0.88
CA GLU A 75 7.27 5.48 -1.57
C GLU A 75 6.20 6.50 -1.92
N ILE A 76 6.33 7.71 -1.41
CA ILE A 76 5.37 8.80 -1.60
C ILE A 76 6.17 10.06 -1.95
N GLY A 77 5.90 10.62 -3.14
CA GLY A 77 6.58 11.83 -3.55
C GLY A 77 8.09 11.70 -3.64
N GLY A 78 8.59 10.52 -3.98
CA GLY A 78 10.02 10.24 -4.07
C GLY A 78 10.69 9.90 -2.75
N MET A 79 9.93 9.84 -1.66
CA MET A 79 10.46 9.48 -0.35
C MET A 79 9.97 8.10 0.05
N GLU A 80 10.88 7.23 0.49
CA GLU A 80 10.54 5.93 1.05
C GLU A 80 10.48 6.00 2.57
N ILE A 81 9.41 5.43 3.13
CA ILE A 81 9.25 5.29 4.57
C ILE A 81 8.98 3.83 4.92
N GLY A 82 9.55 3.37 6.01
CA GLY A 82 9.29 2.02 6.49
C GLY A 82 7.91 1.90 7.11
N ILE A 83 7.26 0.75 6.93
CA ILE A 83 5.90 0.56 7.44
C ILE A 83 5.85 0.33 8.95
N TYR A 84 6.97 -0.01 9.56
CA TYR A 84 7.06 -0.29 11.00
C TYR A 84 7.72 0.83 11.81
N LEU A 85 7.82 2.01 11.21
CA LEU A 85 8.39 3.18 11.90
C LEU A 85 7.32 4.04 12.55
#